data_d70627c923547bb2c55b9c1627f2cd38
#
_entry.id   d70627c923547bb2c55b9c1627f2cd38
#
_cell.length_a   1.000
_cell.length_b   1.000
_cell.length_c   1.000
_cell.angle_alpha   90.00
_cell.angle_beta   90.00
_cell.angle_gamma   90.00
#
_symmetry.space_group_name_H-M   'P 1'
#
loop_
_entity.id
_entity.type
_entity.pdbx_description
1 polymer ?
#
loop_
_entity_poly.entity_id
_entity_poly.type
_entity_poly.pdbx_seq_one_letter_code
_entity_poly.pdbx_strand_id
1 'polypeptide(L)'
;GFFYQKYDEPNEELLKDINESPKLMFHKIGTDQSEDIVFYENSEKPRWGWSINVIKDTDIKLLSISEGTDERNRLYIQLNKGEKFIPLIDELIGAYNFIDSKDNIFWFYTTEGAPNGKIVNLELKNGSFVWNDVISESKNVIRSVNIVNDSFVINYLIDTFSQIKIFDLSGIYINDIDLPKDGTVGGFGGESDDTKTYFSISNYVTPTEIYEINLDSLETNLFWKEDIDGYNPNEFVSEMKFYPSKDGTNIPIHISYKKGLQITKDTPIMLYGYGGFNISLLPGFRKTHAAWKDLGGVYAVANLRGGGEYGSEWHEAGMLLNKQNVFDDFAFAAKFLHENNIGSEKTTAIIGGSNGGLLVAATMLQNPDLFKVAIPQVGVLDMLRFSKFTIGWAWESDYGSVDKKDEFE
;
A
#
# COMPACT_ATOMS: atom_id res chain seq x y z
N GLY A 1 -4.23 28.08 1.50
CA GLY A 1 -5.18 27.30 0.71
C GLY A 1 -4.73 25.89 0.50
N PHE A 2 -5.55 25.08 -0.12
CA PHE A 2 -5.22 23.69 -0.46
C PHE A 2 -5.88 23.30 -1.77
N PHE A 3 -5.30 22.28 -2.42
CA PHE A 3 -5.87 21.66 -3.61
C PHE A 3 -6.67 20.42 -3.23
N TYR A 4 -7.73 20.13 -3.99
CA TYR A 4 -8.54 18.92 -3.84
C TYR A 4 -9.17 18.53 -5.16
N GLN A 5 -9.50 17.24 -5.31
CA GLN A 5 -10.20 16.74 -6.48
C GLN A 5 -11.71 16.72 -6.22
N LYS A 6 -12.49 17.18 -7.17
CA LYS A 6 -13.95 17.23 -7.11
C LYS A 6 -14.56 16.63 -8.38
N TYR A 7 -15.54 15.76 -8.21
CA TYR A 7 -16.44 15.33 -9.27
C TYR A 7 -17.66 16.24 -9.34
N ASP A 8 -18.34 16.26 -10.48
CA ASP A 8 -19.62 16.94 -10.59
C ASP A 8 -20.69 16.22 -9.77
N GLU A 9 -21.71 16.94 -9.34
CA GLU A 9 -22.82 16.37 -8.59
C GLU A 9 -23.57 15.34 -9.47
N PRO A 10 -23.98 14.18 -8.90
CA PRO A 10 -24.72 13.17 -9.64
C PRO A 10 -26.08 13.72 -10.12
N ASN A 11 -26.49 13.38 -11.36
CA ASN A 11 -27.68 13.95 -11.98
C ASN A 11 -28.97 13.35 -11.43
N GLU A 12 -29.08 12.03 -11.29
CA GLU A 12 -30.33 11.35 -10.97
C GLU A 12 -30.22 10.30 -9.86
N GLU A 13 -29.16 9.47 -9.84
CA GLU A 13 -29.03 8.38 -8.89
C GLU A 13 -27.62 8.32 -8.30
N LEU A 14 -27.47 8.79 -7.07
CA LEU A 14 -26.21 8.91 -6.32
C LEU A 14 -25.32 7.64 -6.35
N LEU A 15 -25.92 6.46 -6.41
CA LEU A 15 -25.19 5.18 -6.37
C LEU A 15 -25.01 4.53 -7.75
N LYS A 16 -25.50 5.16 -8.82
CA LYS A 16 -25.42 4.60 -10.18
C LYS A 16 -24.64 5.48 -11.15
N ASP A 17 -24.65 6.79 -10.94
CA ASP A 17 -23.90 7.70 -11.81
C ASP A 17 -22.40 7.42 -11.72
N ILE A 18 -21.76 7.39 -12.88
CA ILE A 18 -20.33 7.11 -12.99
C ILE A 18 -19.54 8.37 -12.63
N ASN A 19 -18.57 8.24 -11.74
CA ASN A 19 -17.67 9.32 -11.34
C ASN A 19 -16.55 9.45 -12.37
N GLU A 20 -16.69 10.36 -13.32
CA GLU A 20 -15.69 10.69 -14.35
C GLU A 20 -15.46 12.20 -14.40
N SER A 21 -14.43 12.64 -15.14
CA SER A 21 -14.10 14.05 -15.38
C SER A 21 -13.87 14.86 -14.09
N PRO A 22 -13.01 14.39 -13.17
CA PRO A 22 -12.72 15.16 -11.97
C PRO A 22 -12.02 16.47 -12.31
N LYS A 23 -12.26 17.48 -11.45
CA LYS A 23 -11.61 18.79 -11.51
C LYS A 23 -10.63 18.92 -10.36
N LEU A 24 -9.43 19.40 -10.61
CA LEU A 24 -8.51 19.83 -9.56
C LEU A 24 -8.90 21.24 -9.14
N MET A 25 -9.40 21.36 -7.92
CA MET A 25 -9.88 22.63 -7.35
C MET A 25 -8.83 23.22 -6.42
N PHE A 26 -8.85 24.53 -6.27
CA PHE A 26 -8.09 25.24 -5.23
C PHE A 26 -9.06 26.00 -4.32
N HIS A 27 -9.00 25.68 -3.02
CA HIS A 27 -9.71 26.37 -1.95
C HIS A 27 -8.81 27.36 -1.22
N LYS A 28 -9.27 28.60 -1.08
CA LYS A 28 -8.61 29.59 -0.23
C LYS A 28 -9.18 29.54 1.17
N ILE A 29 -8.37 29.21 2.16
CA ILE A 29 -8.82 29.16 3.56
C ILE A 29 -9.45 30.51 3.99
N GLY A 30 -10.63 30.44 4.57
CA GLY A 30 -11.40 31.60 5.01
C GLY A 30 -12.43 32.10 3.98
N THR A 31 -12.57 31.46 2.84
CA THR A 31 -13.66 31.72 1.86
C THR A 31 -14.70 30.62 1.88
N ASP A 32 -15.85 30.84 1.23
CA ASP A 32 -16.87 29.82 0.99
C ASP A 32 -16.43 28.89 -0.15
N GLN A 33 -16.83 27.61 -0.11
CA GLN A 33 -16.49 26.63 -1.15
C GLN A 33 -17.04 27.02 -2.53
N SER A 34 -18.10 27.81 -2.61
CA SER A 34 -18.63 28.34 -3.87
C SER A 34 -17.69 29.33 -4.57
N GLU A 35 -16.67 29.85 -3.86
CA GLU A 35 -15.64 30.73 -4.41
C GLU A 35 -14.40 29.96 -4.92
N ASP A 36 -14.41 28.62 -4.82
CA ASP A 36 -13.30 27.78 -5.25
C ASP A 36 -13.10 27.84 -6.75
N ILE A 37 -11.85 27.86 -7.15
CA ILE A 37 -11.49 27.94 -8.57
C ILE A 37 -11.07 26.56 -9.12
N VAL A 38 -11.47 26.27 -10.36
CA VAL A 38 -10.91 25.15 -11.12
C VAL A 38 -9.47 25.50 -11.45
N PHE A 39 -8.53 24.73 -10.91
CA PHE A 39 -7.10 24.92 -11.16
C PHE A 39 -6.64 24.15 -12.40
N TYR A 40 -7.13 22.91 -12.57
CA TYR A 40 -6.84 22.07 -13.72
C TYR A 40 -7.99 21.11 -14.01
N GLU A 41 -8.26 20.88 -15.28
CA GLU A 41 -9.20 19.87 -15.77
C GLU A 41 -8.83 19.44 -17.19
N ASN A 42 -9.28 18.25 -17.60
CA ASN A 42 -9.13 17.77 -18.97
C ASN A 42 -10.36 16.94 -19.37
N SER A 43 -11.30 17.55 -20.05
CA SER A 43 -12.55 16.90 -20.49
C SER A 43 -12.35 15.83 -21.58
N GLU A 44 -11.21 15.84 -22.29
CA GLU A 44 -10.89 14.81 -23.29
C GLU A 44 -10.42 13.48 -22.65
N LYS A 45 -10.10 13.51 -21.35
CA LYS A 45 -9.59 12.38 -20.56
C LYS A 45 -10.43 12.18 -19.29
N PRO A 46 -11.68 11.74 -19.41
CA PRO A 46 -12.63 11.72 -18.29
C PRO A 46 -12.23 10.78 -17.15
N ARG A 47 -11.37 9.79 -17.39
CA ARG A 47 -10.91 8.82 -16.41
C ARG A 47 -9.57 9.18 -15.76
N TRP A 48 -9.01 10.34 -16.09
CA TRP A 48 -7.79 10.83 -15.44
C TRP A 48 -8.10 11.46 -14.09
N GLY A 49 -7.29 11.14 -13.08
CA GLY A 49 -7.30 11.73 -11.75
C GLY A 49 -6.10 12.65 -11.53
N TRP A 50 -6.20 13.59 -10.60
CA TRP A 50 -5.23 14.65 -10.40
C TRP A 50 -4.69 14.66 -8.97
N SER A 51 -3.39 14.72 -8.83
CA SER A 51 -2.70 15.05 -7.58
C SER A 51 -1.61 16.09 -7.85
N ILE A 52 -1.39 17.02 -6.94
CA ILE A 52 -0.44 18.12 -7.14
C ILE A 52 0.49 18.27 -5.95
N ASN A 53 1.79 18.38 -6.23
CA ASN A 53 2.80 18.78 -5.26
C ASN A 53 3.23 20.21 -5.57
N VAL A 54 3.19 21.07 -4.56
CA VAL A 54 3.69 22.45 -4.63
C VAL A 54 5.08 22.46 -4.04
N ILE A 55 6.07 22.90 -4.82
CA ILE A 55 7.43 22.96 -4.36
C ILE A 55 7.61 24.16 -3.43
N LYS A 56 8.09 23.90 -2.22
CA LYS A 56 8.24 24.90 -1.14
C LYS A 56 9.05 26.10 -1.63
N ASP A 57 8.59 27.30 -1.28
CA ASP A 57 9.23 28.58 -1.58
C ASP A 57 9.47 28.87 -3.08
N THR A 58 8.72 28.23 -3.98
CA THR A 58 8.78 28.44 -5.42
C THR A 58 7.39 28.54 -6.04
N ASP A 59 7.33 28.89 -7.33
CA ASP A 59 6.10 28.78 -8.14
C ASP A 59 5.91 27.41 -8.80
N ILE A 60 6.88 26.50 -8.65
CA ILE A 60 6.91 25.21 -9.31
C ILE A 60 5.84 24.27 -8.74
N LYS A 61 5.15 23.58 -9.65
CA LYS A 61 4.15 22.55 -9.30
C LYS A 61 4.36 21.30 -10.14
N LEU A 62 4.26 20.17 -9.48
CA LEU A 62 4.27 18.85 -10.12
C LEU A 62 2.85 18.31 -10.10
N LEU A 63 2.31 18.00 -11.28
CA LEU A 63 1.00 17.39 -11.45
C LEU A 63 1.20 15.90 -11.76
N SER A 64 0.74 15.05 -10.84
CA SER A 64 0.66 13.61 -11.05
C SER A 64 -0.73 13.27 -11.61
N ILE A 65 -0.75 12.45 -12.66
CA ILE A 65 -1.97 12.08 -13.39
C ILE A 65 -2.13 10.57 -13.31
N SER A 66 -3.15 10.12 -12.59
CA SER A 66 -3.53 8.71 -12.43
C SER A 66 -4.63 8.31 -13.43
N GLU A 67 -4.78 7.01 -13.65
CA GLU A 67 -5.89 6.44 -14.43
C GLU A 67 -6.46 5.23 -13.67
N GLY A 68 -7.61 5.43 -13.03
CA GLY A 68 -8.20 4.43 -12.16
C GLY A 68 -7.30 4.11 -10.96
N THR A 69 -7.11 2.82 -10.72
CA THR A 69 -6.22 2.30 -9.67
C THR A 69 -4.90 1.75 -10.23
N ASP A 70 -4.54 2.09 -11.47
CA ASP A 70 -3.21 1.80 -12.02
C ASP A 70 -2.14 2.52 -11.17
N GLU A 71 -1.12 1.82 -10.74
CA GLU A 71 -0.04 2.38 -9.92
C GLU A 71 0.86 3.31 -10.70
N ARG A 72 0.95 3.08 -12.02
CA ARG A 72 1.71 3.92 -12.92
C ARG A 72 0.98 5.25 -13.10
N ASN A 73 1.74 6.30 -13.25
CA ASN A 73 1.18 7.63 -13.43
C ASN A 73 1.97 8.43 -14.47
N ARG A 74 1.33 9.46 -14.99
CA ARG A 74 1.99 10.50 -15.77
C ARG A 74 2.44 11.61 -14.84
N LEU A 75 3.48 12.32 -15.21
CA LEU A 75 4.05 13.40 -14.41
C LEU A 75 4.26 14.63 -15.29
N TYR A 76 3.67 15.76 -14.89
CA TYR A 76 3.81 17.03 -15.57
C TYR A 76 4.36 18.09 -14.61
N ILE A 77 5.03 19.11 -15.13
CA ILE A 77 5.61 20.21 -14.36
C ILE A 77 5.11 21.56 -14.87
N GLN A 78 4.83 22.47 -13.95
CA GLN A 78 4.64 23.90 -14.20
C GLN A 78 5.78 24.65 -13.52
N LEU A 79 6.60 25.40 -14.28
CA LEU A 79 7.76 26.10 -13.72
C LEU A 79 7.41 27.45 -13.11
N ASN A 80 6.48 28.20 -13.72
CA ASN A 80 6.06 29.50 -13.24
C ASN A 80 4.54 29.56 -13.12
N LYS A 81 4.06 30.38 -12.21
CA LYS A 81 2.63 30.60 -12.00
C LYS A 81 1.96 31.08 -13.30
N GLY A 82 0.88 30.40 -13.68
CA GLY A 82 0.07 30.72 -14.86
C GLY A 82 0.60 30.18 -16.19
N GLU A 83 1.75 29.53 -16.21
CA GLU A 83 2.22 28.78 -17.38
C GLU A 83 1.47 27.46 -17.55
N LYS A 84 1.56 26.86 -18.74
CA LYS A 84 1.02 25.51 -18.99
C LYS A 84 1.90 24.45 -18.32
N PHE A 85 1.28 23.35 -17.93
CA PHE A 85 2.02 22.16 -17.54
C PHE A 85 2.74 21.56 -18.74
N ILE A 86 4.00 21.17 -18.54
CA ILE A 86 4.88 20.50 -19.50
C ILE A 86 4.97 19.03 -19.11
N PRO A 87 4.74 18.07 -20.01
CA PRO A 87 4.88 16.66 -19.71
C PRO A 87 6.36 16.32 -19.45
N LEU A 88 6.64 15.64 -18.34
CA LEU A 88 7.91 14.99 -18.02
C LEU A 88 7.84 13.50 -18.37
N ILE A 89 6.73 12.87 -17.98
CA ILE A 89 6.35 11.48 -18.28
C ILE A 89 4.91 11.51 -18.77
N ASP A 90 4.65 11.15 -20.02
CA ASP A 90 3.32 11.23 -20.65
C ASP A 90 2.68 9.85 -20.90
N GLU A 91 3.39 8.76 -20.57
CA GLU A 91 2.92 7.39 -20.69
C GLU A 91 2.92 6.68 -19.34
N LEU A 92 2.12 5.62 -19.18
CA LEU A 92 2.07 4.80 -17.98
C LEU A 92 3.21 3.75 -18.00
N ILE A 93 4.45 4.20 -17.86
CA ILE A 93 5.66 3.36 -17.93
C ILE A 93 6.15 2.91 -16.54
N GLY A 94 5.72 3.57 -15.48
CA GLY A 94 6.06 3.28 -14.09
C GLY A 94 5.35 4.23 -13.14
N ALA A 95 5.39 3.94 -11.86
CA ALA A 95 5.03 4.92 -10.83
C ALA A 95 6.13 5.98 -10.73
N TYR A 96 5.76 7.24 -10.59
CA TYR A 96 6.67 8.37 -10.33
C TYR A 96 6.12 9.19 -9.18
N ASN A 97 6.62 8.94 -7.98
CA ASN A 97 6.17 9.59 -6.76
C ASN A 97 7.24 10.59 -6.29
N PHE A 98 6.86 11.87 -6.24
CA PHE A 98 7.74 12.94 -5.76
C PHE A 98 8.07 12.70 -4.28
N ILE A 99 9.37 12.80 -3.94
CA ILE A 99 9.88 12.66 -2.57
C ILE A 99 10.12 14.04 -1.97
N ASP A 100 11.03 14.80 -2.56
CA ASP A 100 11.42 16.14 -2.12
C ASP A 100 12.26 16.83 -3.20
N SER A 101 12.62 18.09 -2.95
CA SER A 101 13.49 18.89 -3.84
C SER A 101 14.44 19.78 -3.07
N LYS A 102 15.61 20.01 -3.63
CA LYS A 102 16.58 20.98 -3.12
C LYS A 102 17.24 21.66 -4.32
N ASP A 103 17.27 22.99 -4.33
CA ASP A 103 17.75 23.81 -5.45
C ASP A 103 16.96 23.48 -6.75
N ASN A 104 17.65 22.97 -7.78
CA ASN A 104 17.06 22.58 -9.06
C ASN A 104 17.00 21.06 -9.26
N ILE A 105 17.07 20.29 -8.15
CA ILE A 105 17.03 18.83 -8.15
C ILE A 105 15.72 18.39 -7.49
N PHE A 106 15.00 17.48 -8.14
CA PHE A 106 13.75 16.89 -7.67
C PHE A 106 13.93 15.39 -7.58
N TRP A 107 13.71 14.78 -6.41
CA TRP A 107 13.86 13.33 -6.23
C TRP A 107 12.51 12.62 -6.31
N PHE A 108 12.54 11.45 -6.96
CA PHE A 108 11.36 10.62 -7.14
C PHE A 108 11.67 9.16 -6.81
N TYR A 109 10.69 8.49 -6.23
CA TYR A 109 10.59 7.04 -6.26
C TYR A 109 9.97 6.65 -7.59
N THR A 110 10.49 5.59 -8.24
CA THR A 110 9.90 5.05 -9.47
C THR A 110 10.00 3.54 -9.55
N THR A 111 9.01 2.92 -10.23
CA THR A 111 9.00 1.50 -10.58
C THR A 111 9.40 1.28 -12.04
N GLU A 112 9.74 2.32 -12.80
CA GLU A 112 10.18 2.17 -14.19
C GLU A 112 11.47 1.36 -14.29
N GLY A 113 11.37 0.16 -14.93
CA GLY A 113 12.46 -0.79 -15.04
C GLY A 113 13.02 -1.29 -13.70
N ALA A 114 12.22 -1.19 -12.61
CA ALA A 114 12.58 -1.55 -11.25
C ALA A 114 11.35 -2.00 -10.45
N PRO A 115 10.87 -3.24 -10.59
CA PRO A 115 9.66 -3.74 -9.93
C PRO A 115 9.63 -3.56 -8.42
N ASN A 116 10.81 -3.57 -7.74
CA ASN A 116 10.92 -3.32 -6.30
C ASN A 116 11.12 -1.85 -5.95
N GLY A 117 11.19 -0.97 -6.96
CA GLY A 117 11.41 0.46 -6.82
C GLY A 117 12.88 0.87 -6.79
N LYS A 118 13.12 2.07 -7.29
CA LYS A 118 14.42 2.77 -7.26
C LYS A 118 14.21 4.26 -7.00
N ILE A 119 15.28 4.98 -6.68
CA ILE A 119 15.26 6.44 -6.53
C ILE A 119 15.99 7.06 -7.72
N VAL A 120 15.33 8.03 -8.34
CA VAL A 120 15.87 8.84 -9.42
C VAL A 120 15.79 10.32 -9.05
N ASN A 121 16.57 11.15 -9.73
CA ASN A 121 16.35 12.59 -9.69
C ASN A 121 16.12 13.17 -11.08
N LEU A 122 15.40 14.27 -11.09
CA LEU A 122 15.23 15.17 -12.22
C LEU A 122 15.99 16.44 -11.94
N GLU A 123 16.92 16.81 -12.80
CA GLU A 123 17.72 18.03 -12.68
C GLU A 123 17.36 18.99 -13.80
N LEU A 124 17.08 20.26 -13.46
CA LEU A 124 16.88 21.33 -14.44
C LEU A 124 18.21 22.00 -14.74
N LYS A 125 18.83 21.65 -15.89
CA LYS A 125 20.10 22.17 -16.37
C LYS A 125 19.92 22.92 -17.69
N ASN A 126 20.31 24.21 -17.73
CA ASN A 126 20.31 25.02 -18.95
C ASN A 126 18.95 25.00 -19.70
N GLY A 127 17.81 24.93 -18.96
CA GLY A 127 16.47 24.88 -19.53
C GLY A 127 16.05 23.49 -20.05
N SER A 128 16.82 22.45 -19.78
CA SER A 128 16.51 21.06 -20.10
C SER A 128 16.39 20.20 -18.86
N PHE A 129 15.50 19.21 -18.90
CA PHE A 129 15.31 18.22 -17.84
C PHE A 129 16.20 17.00 -18.10
N VAL A 130 16.96 16.58 -17.08
CA VAL A 130 17.84 15.42 -17.11
C VAL A 130 17.51 14.48 -15.99
N TRP A 131 17.14 13.25 -16.31
CA TRP A 131 16.90 12.18 -15.33
C TRP A 131 18.21 11.44 -15.01
N ASN A 132 18.45 11.16 -13.74
CA ASN A 132 19.60 10.38 -13.29
C ASN A 132 19.16 9.33 -12.26
N ASP A 133 19.75 8.13 -12.31
CA ASP A 133 19.61 7.14 -11.24
C ASP A 133 20.42 7.59 -10.02
N VAL A 134 19.81 7.49 -8.82
CA VAL A 134 20.44 7.85 -7.54
C VAL A 134 20.64 6.61 -6.68
N ILE A 135 19.59 5.84 -6.43
CA ILE A 135 19.66 4.57 -5.70
C ILE A 135 19.03 3.51 -6.57
N SER A 136 19.84 2.54 -7.00
CA SER A 136 19.39 1.44 -7.85
C SER A 136 18.44 0.51 -7.12
N GLU A 137 17.61 -0.20 -7.88
CA GLU A 137 16.77 -1.26 -7.38
C GLU A 137 17.55 -2.29 -6.55
N SER A 138 16.94 -2.78 -5.48
CA SER A 138 17.43 -3.88 -4.67
C SER A 138 16.48 -5.09 -4.76
N LYS A 139 16.90 -6.23 -4.19
CA LYS A 139 16.01 -7.40 -4.04
C LYS A 139 14.81 -7.16 -3.12
N ASN A 140 14.87 -6.12 -2.27
CA ASN A 140 13.84 -5.77 -1.32
C ASN A 140 13.03 -4.59 -1.84
N VAL A 141 11.73 -4.62 -1.61
CA VAL A 141 10.80 -3.58 -2.05
C VAL A 141 11.01 -2.30 -1.25
N ILE A 142 11.08 -1.16 -1.92
CA ILE A 142 11.00 0.14 -1.26
C ILE A 142 9.54 0.41 -0.86
N ARG A 143 9.28 0.48 0.45
CA ARG A 143 7.94 0.77 0.99
C ARG A 143 7.67 2.26 1.12
N SER A 144 8.65 3.02 1.57
CA SER A 144 8.59 4.49 1.69
C SER A 144 9.97 5.09 1.71
N VAL A 145 10.03 6.36 1.30
CA VAL A 145 11.24 7.18 1.27
C VAL A 145 10.92 8.54 1.83
N ASN A 146 11.78 9.05 2.69
CA ASN A 146 11.76 10.42 3.19
C ASN A 146 13.15 11.03 3.05
N ILE A 147 13.22 12.37 2.95
CA ILE A 147 14.46 13.12 3.07
C ILE A 147 14.40 13.89 4.38
N VAL A 148 15.33 13.59 5.29
CA VAL A 148 15.50 14.24 6.59
C VAL A 148 17.00 14.29 6.89
N ASN A 149 17.49 15.37 7.49
CA ASN A 149 18.92 15.55 7.77
C ASN A 149 19.80 15.40 6.50
N ASP A 150 19.37 16.02 5.40
CA ASP A 150 20.01 15.93 4.09
C ASP A 150 20.35 14.46 3.66
N SER A 151 19.50 13.51 4.06
CA SER A 151 19.70 12.08 3.80
C SER A 151 18.39 11.40 3.43
N PHE A 152 18.45 10.41 2.56
CA PHE A 152 17.33 9.49 2.34
C PHE A 152 17.21 8.54 3.53
N VAL A 153 16.04 8.48 4.12
CA VAL A 153 15.63 7.45 5.07
C VAL A 153 14.65 6.53 4.33
N ILE A 154 15.11 5.34 3.99
CA ILE A 154 14.35 4.39 3.16
C ILE A 154 13.89 3.21 3.99
N ASN A 155 12.59 2.94 3.95
CA ASN A 155 11.98 1.74 4.52
C ASN A 155 11.88 0.67 3.42
N TYR A 156 12.65 -0.38 3.56
CA TYR A 156 12.55 -1.59 2.74
C TYR A 156 11.70 -2.65 3.43
N LEU A 157 11.04 -3.50 2.65
CA LEU A 157 10.39 -4.71 3.15
C LEU A 157 11.30 -5.92 2.95
N ILE A 158 11.53 -6.66 4.04
CA ILE A 158 12.15 -7.99 4.01
C ILE A 158 11.09 -8.95 4.54
N ASP A 159 10.54 -9.77 3.66
CA ASP A 159 9.50 -10.74 4.02
C ASP A 159 8.38 -10.10 4.88
N THR A 160 7.87 -8.93 4.47
CA THR A 160 6.83 -8.15 5.16
C THR A 160 7.27 -7.33 6.38
N PHE A 161 8.49 -7.46 6.88
CA PHE A 161 9.02 -6.63 7.96
C PHE A 161 9.81 -5.44 7.41
N SER A 162 9.79 -4.35 8.16
CA SER A 162 10.54 -3.13 7.81
C SER A 162 12.03 -3.27 8.11
N GLN A 163 12.86 -2.81 7.19
CA GLN A 163 14.28 -2.52 7.40
C GLN A 163 14.55 -1.07 6.98
N ILE A 164 15.16 -0.28 7.85
CA ILE A 164 15.40 1.14 7.58
C ILE A 164 16.87 1.36 7.24
N LYS A 165 17.11 1.98 6.08
CA LYS A 165 18.46 2.33 5.59
C LYS A 165 18.58 3.81 5.35
N ILE A 166 19.77 4.36 5.62
CA ILE A 166 20.12 5.76 5.37
C ILE A 166 21.11 5.82 4.20
N PHE A 167 20.87 6.74 3.28
CA PHE A 167 21.77 7.07 2.18
C PHE A 167 21.94 8.59 2.12
N ASP A 168 23.08 9.06 1.67
CA ASP A 168 23.22 10.49 1.35
C ASP A 168 22.44 10.86 0.06
N LEU A 169 22.31 12.16 -0.21
CA LEU A 169 21.57 12.65 -1.38
C LEU A 169 22.21 12.28 -2.74
N SER A 170 23.44 11.75 -2.74
CA SER A 170 24.09 11.16 -3.92
C SER A 170 23.82 9.67 -4.10
N GLY A 171 23.12 9.04 -3.15
CA GLY A 171 22.78 7.62 -3.16
C GLY A 171 23.83 6.71 -2.52
N ILE A 172 24.82 7.26 -1.81
CA ILE A 172 25.82 6.47 -1.10
C ILE A 172 25.23 5.98 0.21
N TYR A 173 25.27 4.66 0.44
CA TYR A 173 24.82 4.05 1.70
C TYR A 173 25.63 4.57 2.89
N ILE A 174 24.94 4.96 3.95
CA ILE A 174 25.54 5.45 5.21
C ILE A 174 25.42 4.38 6.29
N ASN A 175 24.19 3.98 6.65
CA ASN A 175 23.97 3.06 7.77
C ASN A 175 22.56 2.43 7.73
N ASP A 176 22.35 1.38 8.53
CA ASP A 176 21.01 0.89 8.90
C ASP A 176 20.57 1.55 10.23
N ILE A 177 19.26 1.71 10.42
CA ILE A 177 18.69 2.04 11.73
C ILE A 177 18.29 0.73 12.40
N ASP A 178 18.87 0.46 13.58
CA ASP A 178 18.49 -0.68 14.41
C ASP A 178 17.09 -0.49 14.98
N LEU A 179 16.18 -1.36 14.58
CA LEU A 179 14.79 -1.34 15.06
C LEU A 179 14.67 -2.14 16.37
N PRO A 180 13.85 -1.68 17.32
CA PRO A 180 13.73 -2.35 18.64
C PRO A 180 13.06 -3.73 18.55
N LYS A 181 12.40 -4.04 17.45
CA LYS A 181 11.71 -5.31 17.17
C LYS A 181 11.38 -5.47 15.70
N ASP A 182 11.02 -6.69 15.28
CA ASP A 182 10.42 -6.92 13.97
C ASP A 182 9.00 -6.39 13.93
N GLY A 183 8.66 -5.69 12.85
CA GLY A 183 7.34 -5.09 12.68
C GLY A 183 7.25 -4.18 11.47
N THR A 184 6.15 -3.48 11.40
CA THR A 184 5.90 -2.44 10.41
C THR A 184 6.27 -1.08 10.98
N VAL A 185 7.12 -0.39 10.27
CA VAL A 185 7.57 0.97 10.61
C VAL A 185 6.89 1.99 9.70
N GLY A 186 6.49 3.12 10.29
CA GLY A 186 6.05 4.32 9.59
C GLY A 186 6.61 5.57 10.26
N GLY A 187 6.69 6.67 9.53
CA GLY A 187 7.22 7.94 10.05
C GLY A 187 8.47 8.40 9.32
N PHE A 188 9.45 8.92 10.05
CA PHE A 188 10.63 9.60 9.55
C PHE A 188 10.30 10.87 8.74
N GLY A 189 9.18 11.55 9.08
CA GLY A 189 8.87 12.87 8.54
C GLY A 189 9.73 13.94 9.18
N GLY A 190 9.95 15.04 8.46
CA GLY A 190 10.71 16.20 8.91
C GLY A 190 11.16 17.03 7.72
N GLU A 191 11.87 18.11 8.01
CA GLU A 191 12.53 18.93 7.01
C GLU A 191 13.96 18.42 6.74
N SER A 192 14.55 18.83 5.65
CA SER A 192 15.90 18.39 5.27
C SER A 192 17.00 18.78 6.26
N ASP A 193 16.78 19.78 7.11
CA ASP A 193 17.71 20.26 8.14
C ASP A 193 17.38 19.74 9.56
N ASP A 194 16.33 18.93 9.73
CA ASP A 194 15.99 18.32 11.01
C ASP A 194 16.97 17.21 11.36
N THR A 195 17.68 17.30 12.48
CA THR A 195 18.55 16.23 12.98
C THR A 195 17.81 15.17 13.80
N LYS A 196 16.56 15.42 14.16
CA LYS A 196 15.70 14.54 14.93
C LYS A 196 14.41 14.27 14.19
N THR A 197 13.95 13.02 14.24
CA THR A 197 12.68 12.61 13.70
C THR A 197 12.02 11.54 14.56
N TYR A 198 10.81 11.13 14.19
CA TYR A 198 10.02 10.14 14.90
C TYR A 198 9.61 9.03 13.96
N PHE A 199 9.59 7.80 14.48
CA PHE A 199 8.98 6.67 13.79
C PHE A 199 8.10 5.86 14.73
N SER A 200 7.06 5.27 14.18
CA SER A 200 6.21 4.30 14.86
C SER A 200 6.57 2.90 14.45
N ILE A 201 6.42 1.94 15.36
CA ILE A 201 6.54 0.50 15.06
C ILE A 201 5.43 -0.27 15.74
N SER A 202 4.87 -1.24 15.05
CA SER A 202 3.89 -2.20 15.59
C SER A 202 3.99 -3.54 14.86
N ASN A 203 3.42 -4.59 15.47
CA ASN A 203 3.26 -5.89 14.82
C ASN A 203 1.96 -6.57 15.29
N TYR A 204 1.71 -7.83 14.94
CA TYR A 204 0.47 -8.52 15.28
C TYR A 204 0.21 -8.73 16.78
N VAL A 205 1.25 -8.53 17.63
CA VAL A 205 1.14 -8.72 19.09
C VAL A 205 1.60 -7.50 19.89
N THR A 206 2.35 -6.59 19.29
CA THR A 206 2.83 -5.38 19.97
C THR A 206 2.04 -4.18 19.51
N PRO A 207 1.32 -3.47 20.42
CA PRO A 207 0.69 -2.17 20.15
C PRO A 207 1.69 -1.16 19.61
N THR A 208 1.19 -0.06 19.05
CA THR A 208 2.04 0.98 18.48
C THR A 208 2.96 1.58 19.55
N GLU A 209 4.23 1.64 19.23
CA GLU A 209 5.25 2.39 19.95
C GLU A 209 5.81 3.48 19.03
N ILE A 210 6.08 4.66 19.58
CA ILE A 210 6.71 5.78 18.87
C ILE A 210 8.08 6.02 19.49
N TYR A 211 9.08 6.13 18.64
CA TYR A 211 10.45 6.38 19.00
C TYR A 211 10.91 7.72 18.42
N GLU A 212 11.67 8.49 19.20
CA GLU A 212 12.49 9.60 18.72
C GLU A 212 13.85 9.01 18.30
N ILE A 213 14.38 9.48 17.19
CA ILE A 213 15.74 9.15 16.74
C ILE A 213 16.49 10.43 16.39
N ASN A 214 17.75 10.51 16.81
CA ASN A 214 18.71 11.51 16.33
C ASN A 214 19.48 10.90 15.15
N LEU A 215 19.37 11.49 13.96
CA LEU A 215 19.96 10.95 12.72
C LEU A 215 21.47 11.11 12.60
N ASP A 216 22.11 12.00 13.42
CA ASP A 216 23.57 12.13 13.47
C ASP A 216 24.21 11.04 14.33
N SER A 217 23.61 10.76 15.49
CA SER A 217 24.14 9.75 16.43
C SER A 217 23.52 8.38 16.31
N LEU A 218 22.38 8.26 15.61
CA LEU A 218 21.50 7.08 15.50
C LEU A 218 20.94 6.62 16.84
N GLU A 219 21.04 7.45 17.88
CA GLU A 219 20.45 7.15 19.18
C GLU A 219 18.92 7.21 19.11
N THR A 220 18.30 6.09 19.51
CA THR A 220 16.85 5.90 19.48
C THR A 220 16.29 5.79 20.89
N ASN A 221 15.27 6.59 21.21
CA ASN A 221 14.63 6.62 22.51
C ASN A 221 13.11 6.42 22.39
N LEU A 222 12.54 5.57 23.26
CA LEU A 222 11.09 5.41 23.32
C LEU A 222 10.45 6.75 23.74
N PHE A 223 9.63 7.31 22.85
CA PHE A 223 8.90 8.56 23.09
C PHE A 223 7.50 8.29 23.66
N TRP A 224 6.78 7.32 23.08
CA TRP A 224 5.44 6.97 23.51
C TRP A 224 5.13 5.51 23.17
N LYS A 225 4.30 4.88 23.99
CA LYS A 225 3.73 3.56 23.67
C LYS A 225 2.24 3.55 23.96
N GLU A 226 1.48 2.82 23.14
CA GLU A 226 0.09 2.55 23.43
C GLU A 226 0.01 1.58 24.62
N ASP A 227 -0.59 2.01 25.72
CA ASP A 227 -0.89 1.16 26.87
C ASP A 227 -2.35 0.71 26.82
N ILE A 228 -2.57 -0.59 26.92
CA ILE A 228 -3.92 -1.18 26.83
C ILE A 228 -4.15 -1.97 28.10
N ASP A 229 -5.15 -1.51 28.86
CA ASP A 229 -5.51 -2.14 30.14
C ASP A 229 -5.82 -3.63 29.94
N GLY A 230 -5.19 -4.46 30.77
CA GLY A 230 -5.35 -5.91 30.73
C GLY A 230 -4.65 -6.63 29.57
N TYR A 231 -3.85 -5.93 28.73
CA TYR A 231 -3.09 -6.54 27.64
C TYR A 231 -1.59 -6.52 27.89
N ASN A 232 -0.95 -7.68 27.81
CA ASN A 232 0.49 -7.83 27.88
C ASN A 232 1.02 -8.49 26.59
N PRO A 233 1.73 -7.78 25.70
CA PRO A 233 2.24 -8.36 24.46
C PRO A 233 3.16 -9.57 24.65
N ASN A 234 3.82 -9.66 25.81
CA ASN A 234 4.69 -10.80 26.13
C ASN A 234 3.94 -12.13 26.35
N GLU A 235 2.63 -12.09 26.47
CA GLU A 235 1.77 -13.29 26.57
C GLU A 235 1.35 -13.85 25.22
N PHE A 236 1.79 -13.24 24.11
CA PHE A 236 1.41 -13.66 22.77
C PHE A 236 2.63 -13.99 21.92
N VAL A 237 2.40 -14.76 20.87
CA VAL A 237 3.39 -15.14 19.85
C VAL A 237 2.91 -14.66 18.50
N SER A 238 3.82 -14.16 17.68
CA SER A 238 3.64 -13.98 16.25
C SER A 238 4.82 -14.63 15.54
N GLU A 239 4.54 -15.50 14.61
CA GLU A 239 5.56 -16.16 13.78
C GLU A 239 5.17 -16.07 12.32
N MET A 240 6.18 -15.92 11.45
CA MET A 240 6.00 -15.98 10.01
C MET A 240 6.47 -17.34 9.50
N LYS A 241 5.70 -17.92 8.59
CA LYS A 241 6.02 -19.16 7.87
C LYS A 241 5.80 -18.98 6.39
N PHE A 242 6.25 -19.93 5.60
CA PHE A 242 5.96 -20.02 4.18
C PHE A 242 5.23 -21.33 3.88
N TYR A 243 4.33 -21.28 2.93
CA TYR A 243 3.67 -22.47 2.40
C TYR A 243 3.66 -22.44 0.87
N PRO A 244 3.71 -23.60 0.22
CA PRO A 244 3.58 -23.67 -1.24
C PRO A 244 2.12 -23.47 -1.64
N SER A 245 1.88 -22.57 -2.61
CA SER A 245 0.60 -22.49 -3.31
C SER A 245 0.41 -23.66 -4.27
N LYS A 246 -0.69 -23.69 -5.00
CA LYS A 246 -1.04 -24.73 -5.96
C LYS A 246 0.01 -24.93 -7.07
N ASP A 247 0.65 -23.85 -7.48
CA ASP A 247 1.70 -23.82 -8.51
C ASP A 247 3.12 -23.96 -7.95
N GLY A 248 3.25 -24.12 -6.62
CA GLY A 248 4.52 -24.23 -5.91
C GLY A 248 5.13 -22.90 -5.48
N THR A 249 4.51 -21.75 -5.78
CA THR A 249 4.97 -20.44 -5.29
C THR A 249 4.92 -20.39 -3.77
N ASN A 250 6.01 -19.96 -3.14
CA ASN A 250 6.07 -19.81 -1.69
C ASN A 250 5.35 -18.53 -1.24
N ILE A 251 4.31 -18.72 -0.44
CA ILE A 251 3.46 -17.64 0.07
C ILE A 251 3.73 -17.44 1.56
N PRO A 252 4.02 -16.20 2.03
CA PRO A 252 4.18 -15.91 3.46
C PRO A 252 2.83 -15.95 4.19
N ILE A 253 2.87 -16.45 5.42
CA ILE A 253 1.74 -16.43 6.34
C ILE A 253 2.21 -16.08 7.75
N HIS A 254 1.58 -15.08 8.35
CA HIS A 254 1.76 -14.76 9.76
C HIS A 254 0.72 -15.50 10.60
N ILE A 255 1.19 -16.11 11.69
CA ILE A 255 0.36 -16.87 12.62
C ILE A 255 0.58 -16.30 14.02
N SER A 256 -0.48 -15.85 14.68
CA SER A 256 -0.39 -15.27 16.02
C SER A 256 -1.41 -15.85 16.97
N TYR A 257 -0.99 -16.09 18.23
CA TYR A 257 -1.78 -16.78 19.25
C TYR A 257 -1.27 -16.47 20.65
N LYS A 258 -2.00 -16.88 21.70
CA LYS A 258 -1.58 -16.74 23.11
C LYS A 258 -0.54 -17.79 23.47
N LYS A 259 0.54 -17.41 24.15
CA LYS A 259 1.58 -18.34 24.64
C LYS A 259 0.98 -19.45 25.50
N GLY A 260 1.45 -20.67 25.31
CA GLY A 260 0.97 -21.84 26.06
C GLY A 260 -0.33 -22.43 25.52
N LEU A 261 -0.95 -21.82 24.50
CA LEU A 261 -2.10 -22.41 23.82
C LEU A 261 -1.70 -23.76 23.20
N GLN A 262 -2.42 -24.81 23.58
CA GLN A 262 -2.27 -26.13 22.95
C GLN A 262 -3.06 -26.11 21.64
N ILE A 263 -2.37 -25.79 20.54
CA ILE A 263 -2.99 -25.73 19.22
C ILE A 263 -3.24 -27.16 18.73
N THR A 264 -4.49 -27.41 18.30
CA THR A 264 -4.97 -28.68 17.81
C THR A 264 -5.92 -28.48 16.61
N LYS A 265 -6.43 -29.57 16.06
CA LYS A 265 -7.49 -29.54 15.01
C LYS A 265 -8.79 -28.86 15.47
N ASP A 266 -9.02 -28.77 16.78
CA ASP A 266 -10.22 -28.14 17.35
C ASP A 266 -10.01 -26.65 17.68
N THR A 267 -8.81 -26.13 17.51
CA THR A 267 -8.49 -24.72 17.79
C THR A 267 -9.18 -23.82 16.75
N PRO A 268 -9.95 -22.80 17.17
CA PRO A 268 -10.57 -21.86 16.24
C PRO A 268 -9.53 -21.01 15.53
N ILE A 269 -9.67 -20.87 14.21
CA ILE A 269 -8.81 -20.03 13.37
C ILE A 269 -9.63 -18.93 12.73
N MET A 270 -9.07 -17.73 12.70
CA MET A 270 -9.48 -16.65 11.84
C MET A 270 -8.36 -16.38 10.83
N LEU A 271 -8.60 -16.75 9.57
CA LEU A 271 -7.68 -16.55 8.46
C LEU A 271 -8.11 -15.33 7.65
N TYR A 272 -7.23 -14.34 7.57
CA TYR A 272 -7.42 -13.09 6.82
C TYR A 272 -6.57 -13.05 5.55
N GLY A 273 -7.13 -12.46 4.50
CA GLY A 273 -6.42 -12.17 3.25
C GLY A 273 -7.01 -10.99 2.51
N TYR A 274 -6.24 -10.45 1.54
CA TYR A 274 -6.69 -9.35 0.68
C TYR A 274 -6.35 -9.64 -0.80
N GLY A 275 -5.07 -9.67 -1.18
CA GLY A 275 -4.56 -10.10 -2.48
C GLY A 275 -5.05 -9.29 -3.67
N GLY A 276 -4.70 -8.01 -3.76
CA GLY A 276 -5.01 -7.15 -4.90
C GLY A 276 -4.52 -5.72 -4.71
N PHE A 277 -4.55 -4.94 -5.79
CA PHE A 277 -4.28 -3.51 -5.81
C PHE A 277 -2.91 -3.12 -5.21
N ASN A 278 -1.91 -3.99 -5.32
CA ASN A 278 -0.58 -3.78 -4.72
C ASN A 278 -0.60 -3.45 -3.21
N ILE A 279 -1.67 -3.82 -2.50
CA ILE A 279 -1.79 -3.52 -1.08
C ILE A 279 -1.09 -4.61 -0.28
N SER A 280 0.07 -4.26 0.30
CA SER A 280 0.81 -5.13 1.21
C SER A 280 0.09 -5.27 2.55
N LEU A 281 -0.15 -6.51 3.00
CA LEU A 281 -0.65 -6.81 4.33
C LEU A 281 0.52 -6.88 5.30
N LEU A 282 0.82 -5.76 5.95
CA LEU A 282 1.94 -5.66 6.88
C LEU A 282 1.52 -5.96 8.33
N PRO A 283 2.44 -6.49 9.17
CA PRO A 283 2.17 -6.73 10.57
C PRO A 283 1.70 -5.48 11.31
N GLY A 284 0.53 -5.55 11.94
CA GLY A 284 -0.04 -4.43 12.67
C GLY A 284 -0.94 -4.89 13.82
N PHE A 285 -0.92 -4.16 14.93
CA PHE A 285 -1.73 -4.46 16.10
C PHE A 285 -3.18 -4.02 15.91
N ARG A 286 -4.10 -4.91 16.34
CA ARG A 286 -5.52 -4.56 16.47
C ARG A 286 -6.10 -5.17 17.76
N LYS A 287 -6.82 -4.36 18.54
CA LYS A 287 -7.46 -4.79 19.80
C LYS A 287 -8.43 -5.97 19.60
N THR A 288 -9.16 -5.99 18.49
CA THR A 288 -10.05 -7.10 18.13
C THR A 288 -9.32 -8.41 17.91
N HIS A 289 -8.14 -8.37 17.27
CA HIS A 289 -7.29 -9.57 17.07
C HIS A 289 -6.63 -10.01 18.38
N ALA A 290 -6.30 -9.06 19.27
CA ALA A 290 -5.80 -9.37 20.62
C ALA A 290 -6.87 -10.10 21.44
N ALA A 291 -8.11 -9.59 21.45
CA ALA A 291 -9.23 -10.25 22.12
C ALA A 291 -9.50 -11.66 21.58
N TRP A 292 -9.47 -11.85 20.24
CA TRP A 292 -9.63 -13.17 19.64
C TRP A 292 -8.57 -14.17 20.13
N LYS A 293 -7.31 -13.75 20.18
CA LYS A 293 -6.20 -14.57 20.67
C LYS A 293 -6.31 -14.86 22.17
N ASP A 294 -6.78 -13.89 22.96
CA ASP A 294 -6.99 -14.06 24.41
C ASP A 294 -8.09 -15.08 24.70
N LEU A 295 -9.11 -15.15 23.84
CA LEU A 295 -10.17 -16.17 23.90
C LEU A 295 -9.72 -17.56 23.42
N GLY A 296 -8.43 -17.76 23.07
CA GLY A 296 -7.89 -19.04 22.66
C GLY A 296 -7.96 -19.31 21.15
N GLY A 297 -8.25 -18.29 20.33
CA GLY A 297 -8.20 -18.39 18.87
C GLY A 297 -6.81 -18.15 18.30
N VAL A 298 -6.56 -18.71 17.12
CA VAL A 298 -5.41 -18.39 16.27
C VAL A 298 -5.84 -17.36 15.24
N TYR A 299 -5.03 -16.29 15.06
CA TYR A 299 -5.22 -15.33 13.99
C TYR A 299 -4.09 -15.50 12.96
N ALA A 300 -4.47 -15.76 11.72
CA ALA A 300 -3.53 -15.95 10.61
C ALA A 300 -3.78 -14.93 9.51
N VAL A 301 -2.72 -14.43 8.88
CA VAL A 301 -2.76 -13.48 7.76
C VAL A 301 -1.89 -14.02 6.64
N ALA A 302 -2.49 -14.30 5.48
CA ALA A 302 -1.77 -14.74 4.30
C ALA A 302 -1.43 -13.56 3.39
N ASN A 303 -0.16 -13.42 3.02
CA ASN A 303 0.37 -12.38 2.15
C ASN A 303 0.32 -12.85 0.69
N LEU A 304 -0.87 -12.74 0.09
CA LEU A 304 -1.19 -13.34 -1.18
C LEU A 304 -0.61 -12.54 -2.35
N ARG A 305 -0.37 -13.21 -3.48
CA ARG A 305 -0.13 -12.52 -4.75
C ARG A 305 -1.25 -11.52 -5.04
N GLY A 306 -0.97 -10.49 -5.83
CA GLY A 306 -1.85 -9.34 -6.00
C GLY A 306 -1.63 -8.23 -4.97
N GLY A 307 -0.97 -8.53 -3.83
CA GLY A 307 -0.40 -7.54 -2.92
C GLY A 307 0.93 -6.99 -3.42
N GLY A 308 1.57 -6.10 -2.63
CA GLY A 308 2.82 -5.43 -2.97
C GLY A 308 4.03 -5.88 -2.16
N GLU A 309 3.93 -7.00 -1.43
CA GLU A 309 4.95 -7.43 -0.48
C GLU A 309 6.30 -7.74 -1.14
N TYR A 310 6.27 -8.14 -2.42
CA TYR A 310 7.44 -8.46 -3.23
C TYR A 310 7.48 -7.67 -4.55
N GLY A 311 6.93 -6.44 -4.54
CA GLY A 311 6.98 -5.52 -5.67
C GLY A 311 5.93 -5.74 -6.74
N SER A 312 6.10 -5.05 -7.88
CA SER A 312 5.11 -5.03 -8.96
C SER A 312 4.87 -6.41 -9.58
N GLU A 313 5.89 -7.26 -9.68
CA GLU A 313 5.74 -8.62 -10.21
C GLU A 313 4.84 -9.49 -9.32
N TRP A 314 4.87 -9.29 -8.00
CA TRP A 314 3.98 -9.98 -7.06
C TRP A 314 2.52 -9.52 -7.22
N HIS A 315 2.31 -8.24 -7.47
CA HIS A 315 1.00 -7.69 -7.81
C HIS A 315 0.49 -8.24 -9.13
N GLU A 316 1.28 -8.17 -10.19
CA GLU A 316 0.93 -8.65 -11.53
C GLU A 316 0.60 -10.15 -11.56
N ALA A 317 1.25 -10.93 -10.69
CA ALA A 317 0.96 -12.36 -10.54
C ALA A 317 -0.41 -12.66 -9.90
N GLY A 318 -1.15 -11.66 -9.43
CA GLY A 318 -2.46 -11.79 -8.79
C GLY A 318 -3.54 -10.85 -9.34
N MET A 319 -3.35 -10.22 -10.49
CA MET A 319 -4.34 -9.34 -11.13
C MET A 319 -4.78 -9.87 -12.50
N LEU A 320 -5.85 -9.30 -13.07
CA LEU A 320 -6.38 -9.63 -14.40
C LEU A 320 -6.55 -11.16 -14.58
N LEU A 321 -6.00 -11.72 -15.65
CA LEU A 321 -6.08 -13.16 -15.95
C LEU A 321 -5.34 -14.05 -14.94
N ASN A 322 -4.49 -13.46 -14.08
CA ASN A 322 -3.79 -14.15 -13.00
C ASN A 322 -4.57 -14.15 -11.68
N LYS A 323 -5.77 -13.54 -11.63
CA LYS A 323 -6.55 -13.39 -10.38
C LYS A 323 -6.88 -14.72 -9.69
N GLN A 324 -6.98 -15.82 -10.41
CA GLN A 324 -7.18 -17.15 -9.83
C GLN A 324 -6.05 -17.56 -8.88
N ASN A 325 -4.82 -17.10 -9.12
CA ASN A 325 -3.70 -17.39 -8.24
C ASN A 325 -3.95 -16.93 -6.81
N VAL A 326 -4.64 -15.78 -6.63
CA VAL A 326 -4.97 -15.22 -5.31
C VAL A 326 -5.92 -16.13 -4.54
N PHE A 327 -6.92 -16.69 -5.21
CA PHE A 327 -7.90 -17.61 -4.62
C PHE A 327 -7.25 -18.95 -4.29
N ASP A 328 -6.36 -19.45 -5.16
CA ASP A 328 -5.58 -20.66 -4.93
C ASP A 328 -4.62 -20.46 -3.75
N ASP A 329 -3.88 -19.35 -3.69
CA ASP A 329 -3.01 -19.02 -2.57
C ASP A 329 -3.75 -19.06 -1.23
N PHE A 330 -4.95 -18.46 -1.18
CA PHE A 330 -5.75 -18.39 0.05
C PHE A 330 -6.32 -19.77 0.46
N ALA A 331 -6.78 -20.55 -0.48
CA ALA A 331 -7.21 -21.93 -0.21
C ALA A 331 -6.05 -22.79 0.31
N PHE A 332 -4.85 -22.63 -0.25
CA PHE A 332 -3.66 -23.37 0.18
C PHE A 332 -3.14 -22.88 1.53
N ALA A 333 -3.36 -21.62 1.92
CA ALA A 333 -3.12 -21.15 3.29
C ALA A 333 -3.92 -21.97 4.32
N ALA A 334 -5.21 -22.18 4.07
CA ALA A 334 -6.05 -22.99 4.96
C ALA A 334 -5.60 -24.46 4.98
N LYS A 335 -5.30 -25.05 3.83
CA LYS A 335 -4.78 -26.43 3.75
C LYS A 335 -3.49 -26.57 4.55
N PHE A 336 -2.54 -25.63 4.39
CA PHE A 336 -1.30 -25.62 5.14
C PHE A 336 -1.54 -25.58 6.65
N LEU A 337 -2.45 -24.74 7.14
CA LEU A 337 -2.80 -24.68 8.55
C LEU A 337 -3.35 -26.04 9.05
N HIS A 338 -4.31 -26.62 8.32
CA HIS A 338 -4.93 -27.91 8.68
C HIS A 338 -3.92 -29.08 8.68
N GLU A 339 -3.04 -29.16 7.69
CA GLU A 339 -2.00 -30.19 7.58
C GLU A 339 -0.99 -30.11 8.73
N ASN A 340 -0.76 -28.90 9.27
CA ASN A 340 0.08 -28.66 10.44
C ASN A 340 -0.68 -28.78 11.78
N ASN A 341 -1.89 -29.31 11.79
CA ASN A 341 -2.79 -29.43 12.95
C ASN A 341 -3.11 -28.08 13.62
N ILE A 342 -3.08 -27.00 12.86
CA ILE A 342 -3.54 -25.68 13.28
C ILE A 342 -4.98 -25.52 12.82
N GLY A 343 -5.95 -25.88 13.68
CA GLY A 343 -7.36 -25.96 13.33
C GLY A 343 -7.70 -27.03 12.30
N SER A 344 -8.89 -26.94 11.73
CA SER A 344 -9.43 -27.82 10.70
C SER A 344 -10.50 -27.11 9.89
N GLU A 345 -11.05 -27.80 8.88
CA GLU A 345 -12.21 -27.34 8.11
C GLU A 345 -13.45 -27.04 8.99
N LYS A 346 -13.51 -27.62 10.19
CA LYS A 346 -14.61 -27.42 11.15
C LYS A 346 -14.42 -26.22 12.07
N THR A 347 -13.21 -25.64 12.12
CA THR A 347 -12.83 -24.58 13.07
C THR A 347 -12.27 -23.34 12.39
N THR A 348 -12.10 -23.34 11.05
CA THR A 348 -11.56 -22.22 10.30
C THR A 348 -12.66 -21.28 9.82
N ALA A 349 -12.53 -20.01 10.20
CA ALA A 349 -13.26 -18.88 9.63
C ALA A 349 -12.32 -18.10 8.69
N ILE A 350 -12.81 -17.75 7.50
CA ILE A 350 -12.13 -16.85 6.56
C ILE A 350 -12.80 -15.48 6.52
N ILE A 351 -12.01 -14.42 6.50
CA ILE A 351 -12.49 -13.05 6.54
C ILE A 351 -11.66 -12.15 5.63
N GLY A 352 -12.30 -11.20 4.96
CA GLY A 352 -11.65 -10.19 4.12
C GLY A 352 -12.65 -9.12 3.70
N GLY A 353 -12.16 -7.91 3.48
CA GLY A 353 -12.99 -6.76 3.11
C GLY A 353 -12.66 -6.21 1.72
N SER A 354 -13.65 -5.59 1.03
CA SER A 354 -13.48 -5.03 -0.30
C SER A 354 -13.00 -6.09 -1.30
N ASN A 355 -11.82 -5.93 -1.93
CA ASN A 355 -11.19 -7.00 -2.72
C ASN A 355 -11.00 -8.29 -1.90
N GLY A 356 -10.69 -8.19 -0.60
CA GLY A 356 -10.67 -9.34 0.32
C GLY A 356 -12.05 -9.98 0.51
N GLY A 357 -13.15 -9.23 0.33
CA GLY A 357 -14.50 -9.78 0.32
C GLY A 357 -14.77 -10.60 -0.94
N LEU A 358 -14.30 -10.17 -2.11
CA LEU A 358 -14.27 -10.99 -3.34
C LEU A 358 -13.44 -12.26 -3.13
N LEU A 359 -12.23 -12.13 -2.57
CA LEU A 359 -11.36 -13.26 -2.25
C LEU A 359 -12.10 -14.31 -1.43
N VAL A 360 -12.72 -13.90 -0.31
CA VAL A 360 -13.45 -14.81 0.60
C VAL A 360 -14.59 -15.48 -0.09
N ALA A 361 -15.42 -14.74 -0.85
CA ALA A 361 -16.58 -15.29 -1.54
C ALA A 361 -16.16 -16.28 -2.65
N ALA A 362 -15.19 -15.93 -3.49
CA ALA A 362 -14.70 -16.77 -4.55
C ALA A 362 -14.07 -18.06 -4.02
N THR A 363 -13.20 -17.95 -3.00
CA THR A 363 -12.52 -19.09 -2.40
C THR A 363 -13.51 -20.03 -1.71
N MET A 364 -14.52 -19.52 -1.00
CA MET A 364 -15.57 -20.31 -0.38
C MET A 364 -16.38 -21.10 -1.43
N LEU A 365 -16.78 -20.45 -2.52
CA LEU A 365 -17.56 -21.09 -3.58
C LEU A 365 -16.77 -22.18 -4.31
N GLN A 366 -15.47 -21.97 -4.51
CA GLN A 366 -14.59 -22.94 -5.16
C GLN A 366 -14.17 -24.09 -4.22
N ASN A 367 -14.18 -23.87 -2.89
CA ASN A 367 -13.74 -24.84 -1.88
C ASN A 367 -14.73 -24.88 -0.69
N PRO A 368 -16.01 -25.28 -0.88
CA PRO A 368 -17.05 -25.19 0.14
C PRO A 368 -16.79 -26.02 1.40
N ASP A 369 -16.04 -27.12 1.27
CA ASP A 369 -15.75 -28.04 2.37
C ASP A 369 -14.48 -27.65 3.17
N LEU A 370 -13.77 -26.57 2.79
CA LEU A 370 -12.50 -26.20 3.39
C LEU A 370 -12.67 -25.27 4.62
N PHE A 371 -13.83 -24.65 4.77
CA PHE A 371 -14.07 -23.63 5.79
C PHE A 371 -15.39 -23.87 6.53
N LYS A 372 -15.40 -23.53 7.81
CA LYS A 372 -16.64 -23.56 8.63
C LYS A 372 -17.46 -22.28 8.47
N VAL A 373 -16.78 -21.15 8.35
CA VAL A 373 -17.41 -19.81 8.28
C VAL A 373 -16.68 -18.98 7.21
N ALA A 374 -17.44 -18.24 6.41
CA ALA A 374 -16.93 -17.24 5.50
C ALA A 374 -17.58 -15.89 5.78
N ILE A 375 -16.76 -14.84 5.91
CA ILE A 375 -17.19 -13.47 6.25
C ILE A 375 -16.69 -12.51 5.16
N PRO A 376 -17.34 -12.49 3.97
CA PRO A 376 -17.03 -11.54 2.91
C PRO A 376 -17.59 -10.17 3.28
N GLN A 377 -16.74 -9.24 3.66
CA GLN A 377 -17.14 -7.89 4.04
C GLN A 377 -17.07 -6.95 2.83
N VAL A 378 -18.16 -6.24 2.54
CA VAL A 378 -18.27 -5.24 1.47
C VAL A 378 -17.61 -5.66 0.15
N GLY A 379 -17.75 -6.94 -0.24
CA GLY A 379 -17.06 -7.53 -1.38
C GLY A 379 -17.56 -7.00 -2.72
N VAL A 380 -16.64 -6.85 -3.67
CA VAL A 380 -16.98 -6.61 -5.09
C VAL A 380 -17.41 -7.96 -5.68
N LEU A 381 -18.71 -8.26 -5.66
CA LEU A 381 -19.23 -9.59 -5.97
C LEU A 381 -19.94 -9.67 -7.33
N ASP A 382 -20.40 -8.56 -7.87
CA ASP A 382 -20.98 -8.50 -9.19
C ASP A 382 -19.92 -8.15 -10.24
N MET A 383 -19.10 -9.14 -10.57
CA MET A 383 -17.96 -8.97 -11.49
C MET A 383 -18.38 -8.62 -12.93
N LEU A 384 -19.65 -8.86 -13.30
CA LEU A 384 -20.16 -8.50 -14.63
C LEU A 384 -20.56 -7.03 -14.74
N ARG A 385 -20.78 -6.34 -13.63
CA ARG A 385 -21.32 -4.98 -13.64
C ARG A 385 -20.61 -4.00 -12.73
N PHE A 386 -19.57 -4.40 -11.99
CA PHE A 386 -18.90 -3.50 -11.04
C PHE A 386 -18.49 -2.17 -11.68
N SER A 387 -18.00 -2.20 -12.93
CA SER A 387 -17.57 -1.00 -13.67
C SER A 387 -18.72 -0.05 -14.09
N LYS A 388 -19.97 -0.48 -13.91
CA LYS A 388 -21.17 0.35 -14.25
C LYS A 388 -21.65 1.20 -13.06
N PHE A 389 -20.99 1.17 -11.91
CA PHE A 389 -21.41 1.86 -10.69
C PHE A 389 -20.30 2.78 -10.17
N THR A 390 -20.66 4.05 -9.97
CA THR A 390 -19.82 5.07 -9.34
C THR A 390 -18.36 5.08 -9.85
N ILE A 391 -17.40 4.67 -9.03
CA ILE A 391 -15.98 4.60 -9.34
C ILE A 391 -15.52 3.19 -9.78
N GLY A 392 -16.44 2.24 -9.95
CA GLY A 392 -16.10 0.84 -10.24
C GLY A 392 -15.22 0.64 -11.47
N TRP A 393 -15.36 1.48 -12.49
CA TRP A 393 -14.50 1.46 -13.68
C TRP A 393 -13.00 1.58 -13.32
N ALA A 394 -12.67 2.27 -12.22
CA ALA A 394 -11.29 2.44 -11.79
C ALA A 394 -10.60 1.13 -11.39
N TRP A 395 -11.37 0.07 -11.11
CA TRP A 395 -10.85 -1.24 -10.71
C TRP A 395 -10.59 -2.18 -11.90
N GLU A 396 -10.89 -1.72 -13.13
CA GLU A 396 -10.62 -2.50 -14.35
C GLU A 396 -9.13 -2.80 -14.54
N SER A 397 -8.24 -1.97 -13.99
CA SER A 397 -6.79 -2.22 -14.01
C SER A 397 -6.38 -3.49 -13.23
N ASP A 398 -7.13 -3.88 -12.19
CA ASP A 398 -6.86 -5.06 -11.37
C ASP A 398 -7.75 -6.26 -11.73
N TYR A 399 -9.02 -5.99 -12.10
CA TYR A 399 -10.00 -7.06 -12.35
C TYR A 399 -10.22 -7.38 -13.84
N GLY A 400 -9.82 -6.50 -14.74
CA GLY A 400 -10.17 -6.58 -16.14
C GLY A 400 -11.51 -5.96 -16.48
N SER A 401 -11.82 -5.87 -17.76
CA SER A 401 -13.05 -5.30 -18.28
C SER A 401 -13.89 -6.35 -19.01
N VAL A 402 -15.19 -6.40 -18.69
CA VAL A 402 -16.16 -7.27 -19.39
C VAL A 402 -16.40 -6.82 -20.83
N ASP A 403 -16.03 -5.59 -21.20
CA ASP A 403 -16.17 -5.04 -22.55
C ASP A 403 -15.00 -5.50 -23.45
N LYS A 404 -13.94 -6.11 -22.88
CA LYS A 404 -12.82 -6.73 -23.59
C LYS A 404 -12.98 -8.25 -23.58
N LYS A 405 -13.13 -8.85 -24.75
CA LYS A 405 -13.45 -10.27 -24.91
C LYS A 405 -12.44 -11.20 -24.25
N ASP A 406 -11.16 -10.91 -24.41
CA ASP A 406 -10.03 -11.70 -23.88
C ASP A 406 -9.85 -11.55 -22.35
N GLU A 407 -10.37 -10.50 -21.74
CA GLU A 407 -10.40 -10.32 -20.28
C GLU A 407 -11.68 -10.91 -19.66
N PHE A 408 -12.76 -11.06 -20.48
CA PHE A 408 -14.05 -11.60 -20.05
C PHE A 408 -14.09 -13.14 -20.07
N GLU A 409 -13.50 -13.80 -21.09
CA GLU A 409 -13.47 -15.26 -21.22
C GLU A 409 -12.50 -15.93 -20.22
#